data_68a8947935686341e80f794f5f9afb42
#
_entry.id   68a8947935686341e80f794f5f9afb42
#
_cell.length_a   1.000
_cell.length_b   1.000
_cell.length_c   1.000
_cell.angle_alpha   90.00
_cell.angle_beta   90.00
_cell.angle_gamma   90.00
#
_symmetry.space_group_name_H-M   'P 1'
#
loop_
_entity.id
_entity.type
_entity.pdbx_description
1 polymer ?
#
loop_
_entity_poly.entity_id
_entity_poly.type
_entity_poly.pdbx_seq_one_letter_code
_entity_poly.pdbx_strand_id
1 'polypeptide(L)'
;MSTAVFDVIIVGGGLAGLLAAREIARAGKSIAILEEHFDIGLPEKCDGLVTKRALGELGIIPSASSLQAYIKKATFHSPSGFEIEIDAEHQGVIVLNRSILDKQLGVEVVKLGAEIRVGERVSVIRRKDDLFAVSSQKQDYRCNVAIDCRGSSSYLRQRPKGLLPAGKYEVHGDWIDAEKVEVHFNNQVTPGFFTWVIPTGNKTAKVGTAGNGISPFSVLDSFLNKRRSAIMRKITAPILVGGPLPNFCLNGIVMAGEAAGQSKPTTAGGIYSAGMGGLLAGQAIVSHLTNSETKAILSYQKKWRRIFGGEFRRMAKLRRVFEQLTNDEIDRLLHIVSESTVLKMISLDTDFDFHTLTLARSLGSRGLIEIAALIAKSGFRELFPRTGLLNPLNSTNNKK
;
A
#
# COMPACT_ATOMS: atom_id res chain seq x y z
N MET A 1 6.71 -33.66 -23.94
CA MET A 1 7.25 -32.36 -24.43
C MET A 1 8.12 -31.79 -23.32
N SER A 2 9.40 -31.48 -23.61
CA SER A 2 10.29 -30.84 -22.62
C SER A 2 9.72 -29.44 -22.33
N THR A 3 9.29 -29.20 -21.08
CA THR A 3 8.87 -27.86 -20.65
C THR A 3 10.10 -26.95 -20.72
N ALA A 4 10.05 -25.87 -21.51
CA ALA A 4 11.11 -24.89 -21.59
C ALA A 4 11.45 -24.38 -20.16
N VAL A 5 12.73 -24.26 -19.85
CA VAL A 5 13.20 -23.75 -18.57
C VAL A 5 13.50 -22.26 -18.73
N PHE A 6 12.81 -21.41 -17.94
CA PHE A 6 13.08 -19.98 -17.88
C PHE A 6 14.23 -19.69 -16.89
N ASP A 7 14.98 -18.64 -17.14
CA ASP A 7 15.89 -18.13 -16.11
C ASP A 7 15.11 -17.66 -14.88
N VAL A 8 14.01 -16.93 -15.12
CA VAL A 8 13.17 -16.40 -14.03
C VAL A 8 11.69 -16.52 -14.35
N ILE A 9 10.91 -16.92 -13.35
CA ILE A 9 9.45 -16.77 -13.37
C ILE A 9 9.03 -15.77 -12.30
N ILE A 10 8.25 -14.78 -12.73
CA ILE A 10 7.66 -13.75 -11.87
C ILE A 10 6.17 -14.04 -11.74
N VAL A 11 5.69 -14.20 -10.51
CA VAL A 11 4.28 -14.45 -10.23
C VAL A 11 3.64 -13.15 -9.74
N GLY A 12 2.77 -12.59 -10.59
CA GLY A 12 2.09 -11.30 -10.40
C GLY A 12 2.62 -10.21 -11.33
N GLY A 13 1.74 -9.72 -12.20
CA GLY A 13 1.99 -8.67 -13.20
C GLY A 13 1.71 -7.24 -12.70
N GLY A 14 1.77 -7.01 -11.38
CA GLY A 14 1.69 -5.66 -10.82
C GLY A 14 3.03 -4.91 -10.89
N LEU A 15 3.05 -3.66 -10.40
CA LEU A 15 4.20 -2.75 -10.50
C LEU A 15 5.53 -3.38 -10.09
N ALA A 16 5.57 -4.08 -8.95
CA ALA A 16 6.81 -4.69 -8.45
C ALA A 16 7.31 -5.80 -9.39
N GLY A 17 6.39 -6.64 -9.90
CA GLY A 17 6.72 -7.70 -10.85
C GLY A 17 7.21 -7.15 -12.18
N LEU A 18 6.54 -6.12 -12.71
CA LEU A 18 6.92 -5.46 -13.97
C LEU A 18 8.28 -4.76 -13.87
N LEU A 19 8.57 -4.09 -12.75
CA LEU A 19 9.88 -3.45 -12.55
C LEU A 19 11.00 -4.48 -12.35
N ALA A 20 10.74 -5.60 -11.66
CA ALA A 20 11.69 -6.70 -11.59
C ALA A 20 11.95 -7.30 -12.98
N ALA A 21 10.88 -7.54 -13.74
CA ALA A 21 10.96 -8.04 -15.12
C ALA A 21 11.80 -7.13 -16.02
N ARG A 22 11.60 -5.81 -15.91
CA ARG A 22 12.34 -4.82 -16.69
C ARG A 22 13.86 -4.95 -16.49
N GLU A 23 14.31 -5.04 -15.25
CA GLU A 23 15.74 -5.17 -14.95
C GLU A 23 16.32 -6.50 -15.47
N ILE A 24 15.56 -7.59 -15.32
CA ILE A 24 15.97 -8.94 -15.73
C ILE A 24 16.02 -9.07 -17.27
N ALA A 25 14.97 -8.55 -17.95
CA ALA A 25 14.91 -8.57 -19.42
C ALA A 25 16.00 -7.71 -20.07
N ARG A 26 16.31 -6.53 -19.50
CA ARG A 26 17.43 -5.69 -19.95
C ARG A 26 18.78 -6.42 -19.88
N ALA A 27 18.92 -7.38 -18.98
CA ALA A 27 20.11 -8.23 -18.90
C ALA A 27 20.08 -9.45 -19.83
N GLY A 28 19.09 -9.54 -20.74
CA GLY A 28 18.95 -10.61 -21.73
C GLY A 28 18.59 -11.98 -21.16
N LYS A 29 18.00 -12.04 -19.96
CA LYS A 29 17.55 -13.28 -19.33
C LYS A 29 16.16 -13.67 -19.82
N SER A 30 15.91 -14.99 -19.97
CA SER A 30 14.60 -15.51 -20.33
C SER A 30 13.65 -15.44 -19.15
N ILE A 31 12.53 -14.73 -19.30
CA ILE A 31 11.57 -14.52 -18.23
C ILE A 31 10.12 -14.70 -18.68
N ALA A 32 9.30 -15.23 -17.75
CA ALA A 32 7.86 -15.22 -17.88
C ALA A 32 7.21 -14.55 -16.68
N ILE A 33 6.23 -13.69 -16.90
CA ILE A 33 5.35 -13.10 -15.90
C ILE A 33 4.01 -13.84 -15.97
N LEU A 34 3.60 -14.43 -14.84
CA LEU A 34 2.32 -15.14 -14.71
C LEU A 34 1.36 -14.28 -13.91
N GLU A 35 0.31 -13.76 -14.55
CA GLU A 35 -0.72 -12.91 -13.93
C GLU A 35 -2.04 -13.67 -13.84
N GLU A 36 -2.68 -13.65 -12.66
CA GLU A 36 -3.94 -14.37 -12.42
C GLU A 36 -5.14 -13.78 -13.16
N HIS A 37 -5.17 -12.45 -13.36
CA HIS A 37 -6.23 -11.76 -14.06
C HIS A 37 -6.03 -11.83 -15.58
N PHE A 38 -7.10 -11.56 -16.32
CA PHE A 38 -7.06 -11.59 -17.79
C PHE A 38 -6.48 -10.31 -18.41
N ASP A 39 -6.12 -9.33 -17.58
CA ASP A 39 -5.60 -8.05 -18.05
C ASP A 39 -4.59 -7.48 -17.02
N ILE A 40 -3.46 -6.97 -17.51
CA ILE A 40 -2.46 -6.30 -16.69
C ILE A 40 -3.04 -5.00 -16.13
N GLY A 41 -2.86 -4.80 -14.81
CA GLY A 41 -3.33 -3.59 -14.12
C GLY A 41 -4.82 -3.61 -13.72
N LEU A 42 -5.54 -4.68 -14.01
CA LEU A 42 -6.94 -4.87 -13.59
C LEU A 42 -7.10 -6.08 -12.65
N PRO A 43 -8.04 -6.00 -11.67
CA PRO A 43 -8.76 -4.79 -11.25
C PRO A 43 -7.81 -3.74 -10.68
N GLU A 44 -8.07 -2.45 -10.95
CA GLU A 44 -7.24 -1.35 -10.48
C GLU A 44 -7.39 -1.15 -8.96
N LYS A 45 -6.66 -1.94 -8.17
CA LYS A 45 -6.74 -1.91 -6.70
C LYS A 45 -6.08 -0.68 -6.08
N CYS A 46 -5.07 -0.11 -6.74
CA CYS A 46 -4.33 1.06 -6.26
C CYS A 46 -5.01 2.36 -6.68
N ASP A 47 -4.96 3.39 -5.83
CA ASP A 47 -5.54 4.70 -6.14
C ASP A 47 -4.62 5.61 -6.96
N GLY A 48 -3.36 5.25 -7.12
CA GLY A 48 -2.43 5.91 -8.04
C GLY A 48 -1.68 7.11 -7.47
N LEU A 49 -1.82 7.44 -6.20
CA LEU A 49 -1.18 8.60 -5.57
C LEU A 49 0.34 8.37 -5.41
N VAL A 50 1.16 9.25 -5.99
CA VAL A 50 2.63 9.11 -6.02
C VAL A 50 3.29 10.47 -6.29
N THR A 51 4.55 10.66 -5.85
CA THR A 51 5.34 11.85 -6.20
C THR A 51 6.05 11.68 -7.55
N LYS A 52 6.25 12.80 -8.26
CA LYS A 52 7.08 12.81 -9.49
C LYS A 52 8.51 12.34 -9.21
N ARG A 53 9.07 12.69 -8.04
CA ARG A 53 10.38 12.23 -7.58
C ARG A 53 10.44 10.70 -7.51
N ALA A 54 9.48 10.07 -6.85
CA ALA A 54 9.43 8.62 -6.72
C ALA A 54 9.38 7.91 -8.09
N LEU A 55 8.60 8.45 -9.04
CA LEU A 55 8.58 7.90 -10.41
C LEU A 55 9.95 8.03 -11.09
N GLY A 56 10.63 9.18 -10.95
CA GLY A 56 11.98 9.38 -11.49
C GLY A 56 12.98 8.38 -10.91
N GLU A 57 12.95 8.13 -9.60
CA GLU A 57 13.83 7.15 -8.94
C GLU A 57 13.51 5.70 -9.35
N LEU A 58 12.27 5.40 -9.74
CA LEU A 58 11.87 4.11 -10.32
C LEU A 58 12.19 4.02 -11.82
N GLY A 59 12.68 5.10 -12.44
CA GLY A 59 12.91 5.18 -13.88
C GLY A 59 11.61 5.03 -14.67
N ILE A 60 10.51 5.61 -14.20
CA ILE A 60 9.19 5.58 -14.84
C ILE A 60 8.87 6.97 -15.37
N ILE A 61 8.58 7.04 -16.66
CA ILE A 61 7.99 8.22 -17.32
C ILE A 61 6.55 7.85 -17.66
N PRO A 62 5.57 8.35 -16.89
CA PRO A 62 4.18 8.01 -17.14
C PRO A 62 3.70 8.65 -18.45
N SER A 63 2.88 7.94 -19.23
CA SER A 63 2.22 8.50 -20.40
C SER A 63 1.20 9.57 -19.99
N ALA A 64 0.94 10.52 -20.87
CA ALA A 64 -0.08 11.54 -20.61
C ALA A 64 -1.45 10.94 -20.29
N SER A 65 -1.79 9.81 -20.91
CA SER A 65 -3.05 9.09 -20.68
C SER A 65 -3.12 8.42 -19.30
N SER A 66 -1.98 8.15 -18.66
CA SER A 66 -1.95 7.59 -17.30
C SER A 66 -2.08 8.66 -16.21
N LEU A 67 -1.85 9.94 -16.51
CA LEU A 67 -1.97 11.04 -15.57
C LEU A 67 -3.44 11.44 -15.41
N GLN A 68 -3.93 11.45 -14.16
CA GLN A 68 -5.32 11.77 -13.84
C GLN A 68 -5.47 13.14 -13.13
N ALA A 69 -4.62 13.45 -12.16
CA ALA A 69 -4.69 14.70 -11.42
C ALA A 69 -3.33 15.14 -10.87
N TYR A 70 -3.21 16.44 -10.62
CA TYR A 70 -2.13 17.07 -9.85
C TYR A 70 -2.70 17.49 -8.49
N ILE A 71 -2.04 17.11 -7.41
CA ILE A 71 -2.51 17.43 -6.06
C ILE A 71 -1.77 18.64 -5.53
N LYS A 72 -2.54 19.66 -5.15
CA LYS A 72 -2.03 20.87 -4.52
C LYS A 72 -2.31 20.93 -3.03
N LYS A 73 -3.38 20.22 -2.58
CA LYS A 73 -3.86 20.31 -1.20
C LYS A 73 -4.18 18.93 -0.63
N ALA A 74 -4.00 18.79 0.68
CA ALA A 74 -4.48 17.65 1.44
C ALA A 74 -5.28 18.15 2.64
N THR A 75 -6.53 17.69 2.78
CA THR A 75 -7.39 18.04 3.91
C THR A 75 -7.60 16.82 4.79
N PHE A 76 -7.38 17.00 6.09
CA PHE A 76 -7.58 15.99 7.12
C PHE A 76 -8.77 16.38 7.97
N HIS A 77 -9.80 15.53 7.99
CA HIS A 77 -11.03 15.73 8.74
C HIS A 77 -10.97 14.89 10.02
N SER A 78 -11.20 15.53 11.15
CA SER A 78 -11.32 14.88 12.45
C SER A 78 -12.71 14.27 12.65
N PRO A 79 -12.90 13.40 13.66
CA PRO A 79 -14.22 12.83 13.98
C PRO A 79 -15.29 13.86 14.34
N SER A 80 -14.91 15.00 14.94
CA SER A 80 -15.83 16.11 15.28
C SER A 80 -16.17 17.03 14.10
N GLY A 81 -15.49 16.84 12.94
CA GLY A 81 -15.62 17.69 11.76
C GLY A 81 -14.64 18.87 11.73
N PHE A 82 -13.65 18.92 12.63
CA PHE A 82 -12.57 19.89 12.53
C PHE A 82 -11.65 19.51 11.36
N GLU A 83 -11.16 20.51 10.62
CA GLU A 83 -10.41 20.31 9.38
C GLU A 83 -9.04 20.98 9.45
N ILE A 84 -8.04 20.29 8.90
CA ILE A 84 -6.71 20.83 8.63
C ILE A 84 -6.44 20.71 7.15
N GLU A 85 -6.09 21.83 6.50
CA GLU A 85 -5.62 21.83 5.11
C GLU A 85 -4.11 22.06 5.07
N ILE A 86 -3.41 21.25 4.29
CA ILE A 86 -1.97 21.30 4.07
C ILE A 86 -1.72 21.60 2.59
N ASP A 87 -0.86 22.59 2.31
CA ASP A 87 -0.32 22.82 0.98
C ASP A 87 0.65 21.68 0.62
N ALA A 88 0.37 20.98 -0.47
CA ALA A 88 1.15 19.86 -0.96
C ALA A 88 1.74 20.11 -2.36
N GLU A 89 1.59 21.29 -2.91
CA GLU A 89 1.98 21.60 -4.30
C GLU A 89 3.48 21.34 -4.55
N HIS A 90 4.33 21.77 -3.62
CA HIS A 90 5.79 21.62 -3.71
C HIS A 90 6.24 20.14 -3.65
N GLN A 91 5.41 19.23 -3.13
CA GLN A 91 5.74 17.80 -3.05
C GLN A 91 5.61 17.10 -4.41
N GLY A 92 5.00 17.75 -5.41
CA GLY A 92 4.83 17.21 -6.76
C GLY A 92 4.02 15.90 -6.77
N VAL A 93 3.00 15.82 -5.93
CA VAL A 93 2.11 14.64 -5.85
C VAL A 93 1.17 14.63 -7.04
N ILE A 94 1.06 13.49 -7.68
CA ILE A 94 0.16 13.23 -8.81
C ILE A 94 -0.68 11.98 -8.57
N VAL A 95 -1.79 11.89 -9.29
CA VAL A 95 -2.63 10.69 -9.33
C VAL A 95 -2.50 10.04 -10.70
N LEU A 96 -2.25 8.74 -10.71
CA LEU A 96 -2.10 7.95 -11.93
C LEU A 96 -3.22 6.92 -12.07
N ASN A 97 -3.65 6.71 -13.29
CA ASN A 97 -4.38 5.51 -13.66
C ASN A 97 -3.40 4.34 -13.72
N ARG A 98 -3.48 3.48 -12.71
CA ARG A 98 -2.56 2.36 -12.56
C ARG A 98 -2.77 1.27 -13.60
N SER A 99 -3.97 1.11 -14.12
CA SER A 99 -4.20 0.13 -15.17
C SER A 99 -3.48 0.53 -16.46
N ILE A 100 -3.47 1.82 -16.80
CA ILE A 100 -2.75 2.34 -17.96
C ILE A 100 -1.25 2.28 -17.74
N LEU A 101 -0.77 2.71 -16.56
CA LEU A 101 0.65 2.66 -16.22
C LEU A 101 1.20 1.23 -16.23
N ASP A 102 0.50 0.30 -15.60
CA ASP A 102 0.95 -1.09 -15.52
C ASP A 102 0.97 -1.73 -16.93
N LYS A 103 0.01 -1.42 -17.81
CA LYS A 103 0.05 -1.83 -19.24
C LYS A 103 1.22 -1.21 -19.98
N GLN A 104 1.51 0.07 -19.76
CA GLN A 104 2.68 0.74 -20.34
C GLN A 104 3.96 -0.01 -19.99
N LEU A 105 4.16 -0.34 -18.71
CA LEU A 105 5.31 -1.12 -18.24
C LEU A 105 5.29 -2.55 -18.80
N GLY A 106 4.10 -3.16 -18.93
CA GLY A 106 3.93 -4.46 -19.58
C GLY A 106 4.42 -4.45 -21.02
N VAL A 107 4.06 -3.43 -21.80
CA VAL A 107 4.57 -3.25 -23.18
C VAL A 107 6.09 -3.05 -23.20
N GLU A 108 6.65 -2.28 -22.26
CA GLU A 108 8.10 -2.09 -22.14
C GLU A 108 8.82 -3.43 -21.93
N VAL A 109 8.37 -4.26 -20.98
CA VAL A 109 9.04 -5.53 -20.70
C VAL A 109 8.90 -6.54 -21.83
N VAL A 110 7.77 -6.57 -22.55
CA VAL A 110 7.60 -7.41 -23.72
C VAL A 110 8.54 -6.99 -24.86
N LYS A 111 8.73 -5.69 -25.09
CA LYS A 111 9.72 -5.18 -26.06
C LYS A 111 11.16 -5.57 -25.70
N LEU A 112 11.43 -5.82 -24.42
CA LEU A 112 12.73 -6.31 -23.93
C LEU A 112 12.85 -7.85 -24.00
N GLY A 113 11.84 -8.57 -24.51
CA GLY A 113 11.86 -10.02 -24.69
C GLY A 113 11.19 -10.83 -23.56
N ALA A 114 10.52 -10.19 -22.61
CA ALA A 114 9.77 -10.90 -21.58
C ALA A 114 8.46 -11.50 -22.14
N GLU A 115 8.06 -12.67 -21.66
CA GLU A 115 6.74 -13.23 -21.88
C GLU A 115 5.77 -12.77 -20.78
N ILE A 116 4.57 -12.30 -21.15
CA ILE A 116 3.47 -12.07 -20.21
C ILE A 116 2.36 -13.07 -20.49
N ARG A 117 1.94 -13.79 -19.48
CA ARG A 117 0.86 -14.76 -19.53
C ARG A 117 -0.25 -14.38 -18.58
N VAL A 118 -1.33 -13.85 -19.11
CA VAL A 118 -2.53 -13.47 -18.35
C VAL A 118 -3.50 -14.65 -18.19
N GLY A 119 -4.36 -14.58 -17.16
CA GLY A 119 -5.24 -15.68 -16.79
C GLY A 119 -4.47 -16.93 -16.33
N GLU A 120 -3.29 -16.73 -15.74
CA GLU A 120 -2.40 -17.77 -15.23
C GLU A 120 -2.27 -17.69 -13.70
N ARG A 121 -3.26 -18.21 -13.01
CA ARG A 121 -3.24 -18.26 -11.56
C ARG A 121 -2.29 -19.34 -11.06
N VAL A 122 -1.22 -18.91 -10.39
CA VAL A 122 -0.24 -19.82 -9.78
C VAL A 122 -0.75 -20.32 -8.42
N SER A 123 -0.83 -21.65 -8.29
CA SER A 123 -1.25 -22.33 -7.06
C SER A 123 -0.07 -22.74 -6.18
N VAL A 124 1.06 -23.13 -6.79
CA VAL A 124 2.22 -23.66 -6.07
C VAL A 124 3.52 -23.14 -6.69
N ILE A 125 4.47 -22.77 -5.83
CA ILE A 125 5.88 -22.56 -6.17
C ILE A 125 6.66 -23.47 -5.23
N ARG A 126 7.43 -24.42 -5.75
CA ARG A 126 8.24 -25.34 -4.94
C ARG A 126 9.59 -25.59 -5.60
N ARG A 127 10.60 -25.82 -4.79
CA ARG A 127 11.89 -26.27 -5.29
C ARG A 127 11.79 -27.77 -5.63
N LYS A 128 12.26 -28.14 -6.80
CA LYS A 128 12.37 -29.52 -7.26
C LYS A 128 13.75 -29.68 -7.91
N ASP A 129 14.61 -30.42 -7.25
CA ASP A 129 16.03 -30.55 -7.60
C ASP A 129 16.72 -29.17 -7.57
N ASP A 130 17.41 -28.78 -8.62
CA ASP A 130 18.08 -27.48 -8.74
C ASP A 130 17.19 -26.36 -9.30
N LEU A 131 15.96 -26.67 -9.67
CA LEU A 131 15.01 -25.74 -10.29
C LEU A 131 13.80 -25.48 -9.40
N PHE A 132 13.08 -24.42 -9.71
CA PHE A 132 11.74 -24.18 -9.20
C PHE A 132 10.70 -24.74 -10.17
N ALA A 133 9.73 -25.48 -9.64
CA ALA A 133 8.49 -25.82 -10.33
C ALA A 133 7.41 -24.82 -9.91
N VAL A 134 6.80 -24.17 -10.89
CA VAL A 134 5.72 -23.21 -10.71
C VAL A 134 4.48 -23.76 -11.38
N SER A 135 3.48 -24.14 -10.60
CA SER A 135 2.25 -24.76 -11.10
C SER A 135 1.14 -23.71 -11.19
N SER A 136 0.60 -23.51 -12.39
CA SER A 136 -0.60 -22.71 -12.62
C SER A 136 -1.83 -23.60 -12.84
N GLN A 137 -2.99 -22.98 -13.01
CA GLN A 137 -4.21 -23.70 -13.38
C GLN A 137 -4.16 -24.33 -14.80
N LYS A 138 -3.28 -23.81 -15.67
CA LYS A 138 -3.18 -24.24 -17.08
C LYS A 138 -2.05 -25.24 -17.30
N GLN A 139 -0.88 -25.00 -16.69
CA GLN A 139 0.31 -25.83 -16.90
C GLN A 139 1.37 -25.64 -15.81
N ASP A 140 2.38 -26.50 -15.86
CA ASP A 140 3.58 -26.42 -15.04
C ASP A 140 4.71 -25.72 -15.79
N TYR A 141 5.49 -24.93 -15.07
CA TYR A 141 6.66 -24.22 -15.55
C TYR A 141 7.89 -24.61 -14.72
N ARG A 142 9.08 -24.41 -15.29
CA ARG A 142 10.36 -24.60 -14.59
C ARG A 142 11.23 -23.36 -14.74
N CYS A 143 11.96 -22.99 -13.68
CA CYS A 143 12.88 -21.85 -13.73
C CYS A 143 14.03 -21.99 -12.72
N ASN A 144 15.13 -21.24 -12.96
CA ASN A 144 16.24 -21.15 -12.03
C ASN A 144 15.87 -20.32 -10.79
N VAL A 145 15.12 -19.24 -10.97
CA VAL A 145 14.70 -18.33 -9.88
C VAL A 145 13.21 -18.05 -9.99
N ALA A 146 12.50 -18.09 -8.87
CA ALA A 146 11.09 -17.69 -8.77
C ALA A 146 10.95 -16.43 -7.93
N ILE A 147 10.13 -15.48 -8.40
CA ILE A 147 9.78 -14.24 -7.68
C ILE A 147 8.28 -14.23 -7.40
N ASP A 148 7.91 -14.03 -6.13
CA ASP A 148 6.53 -13.82 -5.72
C ASP A 148 6.23 -12.32 -5.60
N CYS A 149 5.42 -11.81 -6.52
CA CYS A 149 4.91 -10.43 -6.58
C CYS A 149 3.37 -10.36 -6.52
N ARG A 150 2.69 -11.38 -5.97
CA ARG A 150 1.21 -11.49 -5.93
C ARG A 150 0.53 -10.51 -4.96
N GLY A 151 1.29 -9.63 -4.33
CA GLY A 151 0.73 -8.66 -3.38
C GLY A 151 0.15 -9.35 -2.14
N SER A 152 -1.00 -8.86 -1.67
CA SER A 152 -1.70 -9.41 -0.50
C SER A 152 -2.19 -10.86 -0.70
N SER A 153 -2.27 -11.34 -1.94
CA SER A 153 -2.68 -12.72 -2.28
C SER A 153 -1.54 -13.75 -2.14
N SER A 154 -0.32 -13.34 -1.76
CA SER A 154 0.79 -14.28 -1.58
C SER A 154 0.52 -15.27 -0.44
N TYR A 155 0.41 -16.54 -0.77
CA TYR A 155 0.24 -17.63 0.21
C TYR A 155 1.52 -17.92 1.01
N LEU A 156 2.69 -17.47 0.53
CA LEU A 156 3.95 -17.59 1.26
C LEU A 156 3.94 -16.75 2.54
N ARG A 157 3.07 -15.79 2.60
CA ARG A 157 2.77 -14.98 3.78
C ARG A 157 1.80 -15.74 4.69
N GLN A 158 2.29 -16.60 5.55
CA GLN A 158 1.45 -17.25 6.55
C GLN A 158 0.81 -16.22 7.47
N ARG A 159 -0.54 -16.12 7.47
CA ARG A 159 -1.35 -15.21 8.30
C ARG A 159 -0.84 -13.76 8.24
N PRO A 160 -1.14 -13.01 7.20
CA PRO A 160 -0.65 -11.63 7.05
C PRO A 160 -1.20 -10.75 8.17
N LYS A 161 -0.34 -10.42 9.15
CA LYS A 161 -0.68 -9.41 10.17
C LYS A 161 -0.92 -8.09 9.48
N GLY A 162 -2.00 -7.39 9.88
CA GLY A 162 -2.35 -6.09 9.32
C GLY A 162 -2.96 -6.14 7.92
N LEU A 163 -3.61 -7.25 7.55
CA LEU A 163 -4.52 -7.28 6.39
C LEU A 163 -5.86 -6.69 6.84
N LEU A 164 -6.27 -5.58 6.23
CA LEU A 164 -7.53 -4.91 6.52
C LEU A 164 -8.53 -5.10 5.39
N PRO A 165 -9.80 -5.37 5.73
CA PRO A 165 -10.88 -5.20 4.78
C PRO A 165 -10.86 -3.77 4.23
N ALA A 166 -10.87 -3.63 2.91
CA ALA A 166 -10.92 -2.35 2.24
C ALA A 166 -11.68 -2.45 0.93
N GLY A 167 -12.28 -1.33 0.54
CA GLY A 167 -12.99 -1.19 -0.71
C GLY A 167 -12.98 0.26 -1.17
N LYS A 168 -13.27 0.45 -2.44
CA LYS A 168 -13.39 1.79 -3.01
C LYS A 168 -14.45 1.86 -4.08
N TYR A 169 -14.97 3.07 -4.27
CA TYR A 169 -15.82 3.45 -5.40
C TYR A 169 -15.07 4.42 -6.29
N GLU A 170 -15.26 4.30 -7.59
CA GLU A 170 -15.03 5.39 -8.53
C GLU A 170 -16.34 6.16 -8.62
N VAL A 171 -16.30 7.45 -8.34
CA VAL A 171 -17.50 8.29 -8.26
C VAL A 171 -17.37 9.54 -9.12
N HIS A 172 -18.53 10.07 -9.54
CA HIS A 172 -18.68 11.39 -10.13
C HIS A 172 -19.60 12.23 -9.23
N GLY A 173 -19.21 13.48 -8.93
CA GLY A 173 -19.99 14.40 -8.09
C GLY A 173 -19.43 15.81 -8.08
N ASP A 174 -20.33 16.82 -8.01
CA ASP A 174 -19.95 18.24 -8.05
C ASP A 174 -19.15 18.72 -6.82
N TRP A 175 -19.19 17.95 -5.73
CA TRP A 175 -18.45 18.23 -4.48
C TRP A 175 -16.96 17.89 -4.52
N ILE A 176 -16.51 17.21 -5.59
CA ILE A 176 -15.13 16.74 -5.72
C ILE A 176 -14.25 17.90 -6.21
N ASP A 177 -13.23 18.24 -5.41
CA ASP A 177 -12.16 19.15 -5.80
C ASP A 177 -11.05 18.37 -6.52
N ALA A 178 -10.74 18.77 -7.76
CA ALA A 178 -9.82 18.06 -8.63
C ALA A 178 -8.34 18.13 -8.20
N GLU A 179 -7.99 19.04 -7.27
CA GLU A 179 -6.61 19.27 -6.82
C GLU A 179 -6.38 18.89 -5.36
N LYS A 180 -7.42 18.35 -4.68
CA LYS A 180 -7.42 18.11 -3.24
C LYS A 180 -7.65 16.65 -2.89
N VAL A 181 -6.77 16.08 -2.07
CA VAL A 181 -6.98 14.80 -1.39
C VAL A 181 -7.63 15.03 -0.04
N GLU A 182 -8.62 14.20 0.32
CA GLU A 182 -9.24 14.25 1.64
C GLU A 182 -9.00 12.95 2.40
N VAL A 183 -8.77 13.06 3.71
CA VAL A 183 -8.63 11.95 4.65
C VAL A 183 -9.58 12.19 5.82
N HIS A 184 -10.49 11.27 6.06
CA HIS A 184 -11.50 11.36 7.13
C HIS A 184 -11.21 10.32 8.21
N PHE A 185 -10.86 10.77 9.41
CA PHE A 185 -10.61 9.91 10.56
C PHE A 185 -11.88 9.71 11.38
N ASN A 186 -12.17 8.46 11.73
CA ASN A 186 -13.20 8.13 12.70
C ASN A 186 -13.04 6.67 13.17
N ASN A 187 -12.41 6.46 14.32
CA ASN A 187 -12.13 5.12 14.81
C ASN A 187 -13.37 4.31 15.26
N GLN A 188 -14.54 4.92 15.37
CA GLN A 188 -15.79 4.20 15.56
C GLN A 188 -16.33 3.62 14.25
N VAL A 189 -16.07 4.27 13.11
CA VAL A 189 -16.52 3.89 11.77
C VAL A 189 -15.47 3.06 11.04
N THR A 190 -14.22 3.48 11.12
CA THR A 190 -13.06 2.87 10.44
C THR A 190 -11.94 2.54 11.44
N PRO A 191 -12.15 1.55 12.35
CA PRO A 191 -11.20 1.25 13.41
C PRO A 191 -9.80 0.98 12.89
N GLY A 192 -8.84 1.81 13.34
CA GLY A 192 -7.43 1.71 13.00
C GLY A 192 -7.06 2.12 11.58
N PHE A 193 -7.97 2.79 10.84
CA PHE A 193 -7.67 3.36 9.53
C PHE A 193 -8.54 4.61 9.26
N PHE A 194 -8.89 4.87 7.99
CA PHE A 194 -9.62 6.08 7.59
C PHE A 194 -10.39 5.87 6.28
N THR A 195 -11.24 6.84 5.95
CA THR A 195 -11.84 6.99 4.63
C THR A 195 -11.07 8.07 3.86
N TRP A 196 -10.88 7.88 2.56
CA TRP A 196 -10.14 8.83 1.71
C TRP A 196 -10.91 9.20 0.44
N VAL A 197 -10.63 10.39 -0.08
CA VAL A 197 -11.09 10.87 -1.38
C VAL A 197 -9.87 11.28 -2.18
N ILE A 198 -9.65 10.66 -3.34
CA ILE A 198 -8.53 10.96 -4.23
C ILE A 198 -9.10 11.33 -5.60
N PRO A 199 -8.96 12.59 -6.06
CA PRO A 199 -9.50 13.01 -7.34
C PRO A 199 -8.79 12.30 -8.49
N THR A 200 -9.56 12.02 -9.56
CA THR A 200 -9.06 11.38 -10.79
C THR A 200 -9.34 12.21 -12.02
N GLY A 201 -9.77 13.43 -11.83
CA GLY A 201 -10.11 14.39 -12.87
C GLY A 201 -11.19 15.36 -12.40
N ASN A 202 -11.75 16.12 -13.33
CA ASN A 202 -12.82 17.06 -13.01
C ASN A 202 -14.07 16.30 -12.54
N LYS A 203 -14.51 16.58 -11.32
CA LYS A 203 -15.71 15.96 -10.69
C LYS A 203 -15.66 14.43 -10.56
N THR A 204 -14.50 13.81 -10.69
CA THR A 204 -14.32 12.37 -10.52
C THR A 204 -13.30 12.06 -9.44
N ALA A 205 -13.56 11.02 -8.64
CA ALA A 205 -12.65 10.58 -7.58
C ALA A 205 -12.73 9.07 -7.32
N LYS A 206 -11.67 8.54 -6.73
CA LYS A 206 -11.67 7.28 -6.01
C LYS A 206 -11.93 7.56 -4.54
N VAL A 207 -13.07 7.09 -4.05
CA VAL A 207 -13.45 7.18 -2.63
C VAL A 207 -13.30 5.81 -2.02
N GLY A 208 -12.41 5.68 -1.07
CA GLY A 208 -12.10 4.39 -0.47
C GLY A 208 -12.12 4.43 1.05
N THR A 209 -12.20 3.26 1.66
CA THR A 209 -12.15 3.07 3.11
C THR A 209 -11.52 1.74 3.48
N ALA A 210 -10.93 1.71 4.66
CA ALA A 210 -10.43 0.48 5.28
C ALA A 210 -10.58 0.57 6.80
N GLY A 211 -10.55 -0.57 7.47
CA GLY A 211 -10.58 -0.62 8.93
C GLY A 211 -10.68 -2.06 9.44
N ASN A 212 -10.42 -2.24 10.74
CA ASN A 212 -10.56 -3.55 11.38
C ASN A 212 -12.03 -3.94 11.50
N GLY A 213 -12.42 -5.11 10.96
CA GLY A 213 -13.74 -5.69 11.15
C GLY A 213 -14.90 -4.95 10.48
N ILE A 214 -14.65 -4.04 9.54
CA ILE A 214 -15.69 -3.29 8.84
C ILE A 214 -16.22 -4.01 7.61
N SER A 215 -17.43 -3.61 7.18
CA SER A 215 -17.93 -3.81 5.82
C SER A 215 -17.62 -2.55 5.00
N PRO A 216 -16.58 -2.54 4.12
CA PRO A 216 -16.13 -1.31 3.47
C PRO A 216 -17.23 -0.60 2.68
N PHE A 217 -18.06 -1.37 1.97
CA PHE A 217 -19.12 -0.77 1.14
C PHE A 217 -20.25 -0.16 1.97
N SER A 218 -20.60 -0.73 3.13
CA SER A 218 -21.57 -0.11 4.04
C SER A 218 -21.07 1.23 4.58
N VAL A 219 -19.76 1.33 4.88
CA VAL A 219 -19.14 2.59 5.30
C VAL A 219 -19.15 3.61 4.15
N LEU A 220 -18.79 3.19 2.94
CA LEU A 220 -18.79 4.07 1.76
C LEU A 220 -20.19 4.53 1.37
N ASP A 221 -21.19 3.66 1.43
CA ASP A 221 -22.58 4.04 1.17
C ASP A 221 -23.05 5.11 2.17
N SER A 222 -22.76 4.94 3.46
CA SER A 222 -23.06 5.94 4.50
C SER A 222 -22.30 7.25 4.29
N PHE A 223 -21.04 7.19 3.86
CA PHE A 223 -20.22 8.35 3.56
C PHE A 223 -20.76 9.15 2.37
N LEU A 224 -21.25 8.47 1.33
CA LEU A 224 -21.77 9.09 0.11
C LEU A 224 -23.25 9.50 0.21
N ASN A 225 -24.03 8.95 1.13
CA ASN A 225 -25.46 9.32 1.30
C ASN A 225 -25.71 10.83 1.49
N LYS A 226 -24.73 11.54 2.09
CA LYS A 226 -24.77 12.99 2.28
C LYS A 226 -24.19 13.79 1.11
N ARG A 227 -23.70 13.11 0.07
CA ARG A 227 -23.00 13.69 -1.09
C ARG A 227 -23.65 13.20 -2.37
N ARG A 228 -24.22 14.12 -3.15
CA ARG A 228 -24.82 13.75 -4.43
C ARG A 228 -23.75 13.21 -5.37
N SER A 229 -23.73 11.89 -5.57
CA SER A 229 -22.70 11.18 -6.33
C SER A 229 -23.30 10.09 -7.21
N ALA A 230 -22.72 9.90 -8.41
CA ALA A 230 -22.95 8.72 -9.22
C ALA A 230 -21.79 7.73 -8.98
N ILE A 231 -22.10 6.50 -8.60
CA ILE A 231 -21.12 5.43 -8.44
C ILE A 231 -20.89 4.77 -9.79
N MET A 232 -19.67 4.90 -10.33
CA MET A 232 -19.28 4.35 -11.63
C MET A 232 -18.75 2.92 -11.52
N ARG A 233 -18.04 2.61 -10.40
CA ARG A 233 -17.35 1.33 -10.21
C ARG A 233 -17.19 1.00 -8.72
N LYS A 234 -17.29 -0.30 -8.40
CA LYS A 234 -17.01 -0.85 -7.05
C LYS A 234 -15.83 -1.81 -7.12
N ILE A 235 -14.85 -1.64 -6.24
CA ILE A 235 -13.64 -2.45 -6.22
C ILE A 235 -13.36 -2.91 -4.79
N THR A 236 -13.27 -4.22 -4.58
CA THR A 236 -12.74 -4.79 -3.33
C THR A 236 -11.22 -4.77 -3.41
N ALA A 237 -10.58 -4.15 -2.44
CA ALA A 237 -9.14 -3.92 -2.45
C ALA A 237 -8.55 -4.05 -1.04
N PRO A 238 -8.54 -5.25 -0.41
CA PRO A 238 -7.93 -5.42 0.90
C PRO A 238 -6.51 -4.90 0.89
N ILE A 239 -6.13 -4.19 1.96
CA ILE A 239 -4.84 -3.52 2.09
C ILE A 239 -3.98 -4.18 3.17
N LEU A 240 -2.67 -4.14 2.96
CA LEU A 240 -1.70 -4.70 3.87
C LEU A 240 -0.87 -3.61 4.52
N VAL A 241 -1.02 -3.45 5.84
CA VAL A 241 -0.35 -2.42 6.65
C VAL A 241 0.56 -2.99 7.75
N GLY A 242 0.78 -4.31 7.74
CA GLY A 242 1.62 -5.00 8.73
C GLY A 242 3.13 -4.75 8.61
N GLY A 243 3.55 -4.00 7.58
CA GLY A 243 4.95 -3.70 7.32
C GLY A 243 5.75 -4.86 6.69
N PRO A 244 7.07 -4.68 6.51
CA PRO A 244 7.90 -5.61 5.77
C PRO A 244 8.14 -6.91 6.52
N LEU A 245 8.19 -8.00 5.76
CA LEU A 245 8.56 -9.32 6.28
C LEU A 245 9.96 -9.32 6.88
N PRO A 246 10.26 -10.19 7.86
CA PRO A 246 11.61 -10.37 8.38
C PRO A 246 12.61 -10.75 7.29
N ASN A 247 12.21 -11.63 6.38
CA ASN A 247 13.00 -12.09 5.24
C ASN A 247 12.24 -11.90 3.93
N PHE A 248 12.93 -11.36 2.91
CA PHE A 248 12.38 -11.18 1.55
C PHE A 248 12.71 -12.37 0.63
N CYS A 249 13.26 -13.43 1.19
CA CYS A 249 13.46 -14.70 0.53
C CYS A 249 13.00 -15.81 1.47
N LEU A 250 12.04 -16.60 1.05
CA LEU A 250 11.49 -17.73 1.78
C LEU A 250 11.62 -18.99 0.93
N ASN A 251 12.24 -20.02 1.49
CA ASN A 251 12.48 -21.31 0.78
C ASN A 251 13.14 -21.13 -0.61
N GLY A 252 14.02 -20.12 -0.74
CA GLY A 252 14.66 -19.77 -2.01
C GLY A 252 13.83 -18.91 -2.96
N ILE A 253 12.55 -18.69 -2.67
CA ILE A 253 11.65 -17.84 -3.46
C ILE A 253 11.84 -16.38 -3.04
N VAL A 254 12.15 -15.50 -3.99
CA VAL A 254 12.29 -14.07 -3.75
C VAL A 254 10.90 -13.44 -3.67
N MET A 255 10.68 -12.56 -2.70
CA MET A 255 9.41 -11.83 -2.54
C MET A 255 9.65 -10.35 -2.75
N ALA A 256 8.81 -9.67 -3.54
CA ALA A 256 8.89 -8.23 -3.77
C ALA A 256 7.51 -7.58 -3.78
N GLY A 257 7.50 -6.27 -3.54
CA GLY A 257 6.27 -5.50 -3.47
C GLY A 257 5.47 -5.79 -2.20
N GLU A 258 4.16 -5.72 -2.29
CA GLU A 258 3.28 -5.97 -1.15
C GLU A 258 3.39 -7.42 -0.64
N ALA A 259 3.76 -8.39 -1.49
CA ALA A 259 4.07 -9.75 -1.06
C ALA A 259 5.19 -9.79 0.00
N ALA A 260 6.18 -8.90 -0.10
CA ALA A 260 7.22 -8.70 0.91
C ALA A 260 6.83 -7.71 2.02
N GLY A 261 5.61 -7.13 1.99
CA GLY A 261 5.14 -6.13 2.94
C GLY A 261 5.74 -4.74 2.74
N GLN A 262 6.06 -4.40 1.50
CA GLN A 262 6.72 -3.14 1.15
C GLN A 262 5.74 -1.99 0.88
N SER A 263 4.54 -2.04 1.50
CA SER A 263 3.57 -0.95 1.57
C SER A 263 3.69 -0.21 2.89
N LYS A 264 3.49 1.12 2.87
CA LYS A 264 3.61 1.99 4.07
C LYS A 264 2.61 1.55 5.15
N PRO A 265 3.05 1.26 6.38
CA PRO A 265 2.15 0.84 7.46
C PRO A 265 1.07 1.86 7.81
N THR A 266 1.30 3.16 7.63
CA THR A 266 0.38 4.24 7.96
C THR A 266 -0.73 4.44 6.94
N THR A 267 -0.41 4.41 5.65
CA THR A 267 -1.33 4.82 4.56
C THR A 267 -1.60 3.74 3.53
N ALA A 268 -1.01 2.55 3.67
CA ALA A 268 -0.99 1.49 2.66
C ALA A 268 -0.41 1.91 1.28
N GLY A 269 0.09 3.14 1.15
CA GLY A 269 0.75 3.61 -0.06
C GLY A 269 2.01 2.79 -0.36
N GLY A 270 2.18 2.33 -1.60
CA GLY A 270 3.25 1.39 -1.92
C GLY A 270 3.90 1.60 -3.28
N ILE A 271 3.48 2.56 -4.11
CA ILE A 271 4.02 2.71 -5.47
C ILE A 271 5.55 2.85 -5.43
N TYR A 272 6.08 3.75 -4.61
CA TYR A 272 7.52 3.96 -4.51
C TYR A 272 8.22 2.78 -3.81
N SER A 273 7.84 2.44 -2.61
CA SER A 273 8.54 1.44 -1.81
C SER A 273 8.43 0.01 -2.37
N ALA A 274 7.25 -0.36 -2.90
CA ALA A 274 7.05 -1.65 -3.56
C ALA A 274 7.69 -1.70 -4.96
N GLY A 275 7.61 -0.59 -5.71
CA GLY A 275 8.31 -0.45 -7.00
C GLY A 275 9.82 -0.58 -6.85
N MET A 276 10.41 0.12 -5.88
CA MET A 276 11.82 -0.01 -5.54
C MET A 276 12.17 -1.45 -5.09
N GLY A 277 11.25 -2.12 -4.40
CA GLY A 277 11.39 -3.53 -4.05
C GLY A 277 11.52 -4.42 -5.28
N GLY A 278 10.67 -4.25 -6.28
CA GLY A 278 10.74 -4.97 -7.56
C GLY A 278 12.05 -4.69 -8.31
N LEU A 279 12.40 -3.41 -8.47
CA LEU A 279 13.62 -2.97 -9.14
C LEU A 279 14.88 -3.58 -8.49
N LEU A 280 15.03 -3.45 -7.18
CA LEU A 280 16.18 -3.99 -6.45
C LEU A 280 16.22 -5.54 -6.47
N ALA A 281 15.06 -6.20 -6.45
CA ALA A 281 14.98 -7.65 -6.59
C ALA A 281 15.46 -8.10 -7.97
N GLY A 282 15.00 -7.44 -9.04
CA GLY A 282 15.44 -7.71 -10.40
C GLY A 282 16.97 -7.57 -10.55
N GLN A 283 17.52 -6.46 -10.09
CA GLN A 283 18.98 -6.22 -10.12
C GLN A 283 19.78 -7.29 -9.35
N ALA A 284 19.29 -7.70 -8.19
CA ALA A 284 19.94 -8.74 -7.39
C ALA A 284 19.90 -10.11 -8.07
N ILE A 285 18.80 -10.42 -8.76
CA ILE A 285 18.67 -11.67 -9.51
C ILE A 285 19.57 -11.67 -10.74
N VAL A 286 19.69 -10.56 -11.46
CA VAL A 286 20.64 -10.43 -12.56
C VAL A 286 22.06 -10.69 -12.06
N SER A 287 22.48 -10.09 -10.95
CA SER A 287 23.79 -10.31 -10.34
C SER A 287 24.00 -11.80 -9.95
N HIS A 288 22.97 -12.42 -9.37
CA HIS A 288 23.01 -13.85 -9.03
C HIS A 288 23.19 -14.75 -10.25
N LEU A 289 22.41 -14.52 -11.31
CA LEU A 289 22.43 -15.36 -12.51
C LEU A 289 23.69 -15.14 -13.39
N THR A 290 24.28 -13.95 -13.32
CA THR A 290 25.48 -13.63 -14.13
C THR A 290 26.76 -14.02 -13.44
N ASN A 291 26.86 -13.78 -12.12
CA ASN A 291 28.12 -13.91 -11.37
C ASN A 291 28.11 -15.11 -10.42
N SER A 292 27.04 -15.94 -10.43
CA SER A 292 26.82 -17.02 -9.44
C SER A 292 26.90 -16.54 -7.98
N GLU A 293 26.57 -15.24 -7.76
CA GLU A 293 26.70 -14.61 -6.45
C GLU A 293 25.49 -14.95 -5.56
N THR A 294 25.59 -15.99 -4.76
CA THR A 294 24.52 -16.42 -3.85
C THR A 294 24.11 -15.35 -2.84
N LYS A 295 25.03 -14.45 -2.49
CA LYS A 295 24.76 -13.32 -1.57
C LYS A 295 24.01 -12.16 -2.22
N ALA A 296 23.88 -12.12 -3.56
CA ALA A 296 23.21 -11.03 -4.27
C ALA A 296 21.73 -10.88 -3.85
N ILE A 297 21.02 -11.99 -3.72
CA ILE A 297 19.61 -11.98 -3.27
C ILE A 297 19.48 -11.41 -1.86
N LEU A 298 20.41 -11.70 -0.94
CA LEU A 298 20.44 -11.11 0.39
C LEU A 298 20.74 -9.60 0.35
N SER A 299 21.51 -9.14 -0.65
CA SER A 299 21.84 -7.72 -0.84
C SER A 299 20.60 -6.88 -1.17
N TYR A 300 19.62 -7.42 -1.87
CA TYR A 300 18.34 -6.80 -2.16
C TYR A 300 17.64 -6.33 -0.88
N GLN A 301 17.45 -7.24 0.07
CA GLN A 301 16.81 -6.92 1.34
C GLN A 301 17.57 -5.85 2.13
N LYS A 302 18.92 -5.92 2.16
CA LYS A 302 19.77 -4.93 2.84
C LYS A 302 19.65 -3.55 2.20
N LYS A 303 19.68 -3.46 0.85
CA LYS A 303 19.53 -2.22 0.10
C LYS A 303 18.16 -1.59 0.36
N TRP A 304 17.07 -2.36 0.23
CA TRP A 304 15.73 -1.87 0.49
C TRP A 304 15.57 -1.37 1.95
N ARG A 305 16.06 -2.13 2.93
CA ARG A 305 16.00 -1.74 4.35
C ARG A 305 16.86 -0.52 4.68
N ARG A 306 17.92 -0.28 3.95
CA ARG A 306 18.72 0.94 4.11
C ARG A 306 17.94 2.18 3.70
N ILE A 307 17.13 2.09 2.66
CA ILE A 307 16.29 3.20 2.17
C ILE A 307 15.07 3.39 3.07
N PHE A 308 14.30 2.35 3.29
CA PHE A 308 12.96 2.43 3.89
C PHE A 308 12.86 1.93 5.32
N GLY A 309 13.78 1.09 5.79
CA GLY A 309 13.60 0.33 7.02
C GLY A 309 13.46 1.20 8.27
N GLY A 310 14.15 2.34 8.35
CA GLY A 310 14.01 3.31 9.44
C GLY A 310 12.62 3.90 9.50
N GLU A 311 12.16 4.41 8.36
CA GLU A 311 10.85 5.04 8.21
C GLU A 311 9.71 4.05 8.47
N PHE A 312 9.77 2.86 7.88
CA PHE A 312 8.75 1.84 8.07
C PHE A 312 8.61 1.38 9.53
N ARG A 313 9.72 1.32 10.29
CA ARG A 313 9.64 1.04 11.74
C ARG A 313 8.91 2.14 12.50
N ARG A 314 9.15 3.43 12.16
CA ARG A 314 8.44 4.57 12.75
C ARG A 314 6.96 4.55 12.37
N MET A 315 6.65 4.34 11.09
CA MET A 315 5.27 4.20 10.60
C MET A 315 4.52 3.08 11.31
N ALA A 316 5.15 1.92 11.51
CA ALA A 316 4.54 0.80 12.22
C ALA A 316 4.28 1.09 13.71
N LYS A 317 5.12 1.90 14.35
CA LYS A 317 4.90 2.38 15.72
C LYS A 317 3.74 3.38 15.77
N LEU A 318 3.76 4.38 14.88
CA LEU A 318 2.71 5.40 14.78
C LEU A 318 1.34 4.76 14.52
N ARG A 319 1.29 3.77 13.62
CA ARG A 319 0.07 3.02 13.36
C ARG A 319 -0.47 2.34 14.62
N ARG A 320 0.36 1.64 15.40
CA ARG A 320 -0.09 0.98 16.64
C ARG A 320 -0.69 1.95 17.63
N VAL A 321 -0.14 3.16 17.73
CA VAL A 321 -0.70 4.23 18.54
C VAL A 321 -2.06 4.66 17.99
N PHE A 322 -2.12 4.96 16.70
CA PHE A 322 -3.35 5.43 16.06
C PHE A 322 -4.51 4.42 16.19
N GLU A 323 -4.23 3.12 16.10
CA GLU A 323 -5.22 2.06 16.28
C GLU A 323 -5.91 2.07 17.65
N GLN A 324 -5.27 2.65 18.66
CA GLN A 324 -5.78 2.69 20.04
C GLN A 324 -6.45 4.02 20.39
N LEU A 325 -6.30 5.07 19.56
CA LEU A 325 -6.87 6.38 19.86
C LEU A 325 -8.41 6.35 19.78
N THR A 326 -9.03 7.02 20.74
CA THR A 326 -10.46 7.37 20.65
C THR A 326 -10.67 8.52 19.69
N ASN A 327 -11.93 8.76 19.27
CA ASN A 327 -12.27 9.90 18.44
C ASN A 327 -11.88 11.23 19.09
N ASP A 328 -12.13 11.42 20.41
CA ASP A 328 -11.73 12.64 21.14
C ASP A 328 -10.20 12.84 21.15
N GLU A 329 -9.43 11.75 21.21
CA GLU A 329 -7.97 11.83 21.15
C GLU A 329 -7.47 12.15 19.73
N ILE A 330 -8.15 11.68 18.69
CA ILE A 330 -7.88 12.06 17.29
C ILE A 330 -8.20 13.55 17.07
N ASP A 331 -9.32 14.05 17.60
CA ASP A 331 -9.67 15.47 17.55
C ASP A 331 -8.56 16.32 18.19
N ARG A 332 -8.13 15.97 19.41
CA ARG A 332 -7.03 16.67 20.10
C ARG A 332 -5.72 16.62 19.31
N LEU A 333 -5.39 15.46 18.71
CA LEU A 333 -4.19 15.33 17.89
C LEU A 333 -4.22 16.27 16.69
N LEU A 334 -5.36 16.37 15.99
CA LEU A 334 -5.49 17.29 14.87
C LEU A 334 -5.42 18.75 15.33
N HIS A 335 -5.99 19.10 16.47
CA HIS A 335 -5.82 20.46 17.05
C HIS A 335 -4.36 20.79 17.36
N ILE A 336 -3.59 19.88 17.94
CA ILE A 336 -2.15 20.09 18.19
C ILE A 336 -1.41 20.34 16.87
N VAL A 337 -1.72 19.53 15.82
CA VAL A 337 -1.11 19.68 14.50
C VAL A 337 -1.51 21.00 13.82
N SER A 338 -2.71 21.51 14.09
CA SER A 338 -3.20 22.76 13.49
C SER A 338 -2.51 24.02 14.04
N GLU A 339 -1.77 23.95 15.14
CA GLU A 339 -1.01 25.10 15.65
C GLU A 339 -0.08 25.63 14.56
N SER A 340 -0.15 26.94 14.29
CA SER A 340 0.36 27.60 13.08
C SER A 340 1.83 27.29 12.73
N THR A 341 2.67 27.06 13.72
CA THR A 341 4.09 26.72 13.52
C THR A 341 4.26 25.29 13.00
N VAL A 342 3.51 24.33 13.55
CA VAL A 342 3.56 22.93 13.18
C VAL A 342 3.05 22.74 11.74
N LEU A 343 1.92 23.39 11.42
CA LEU A 343 1.30 23.30 10.10
C LEU A 343 2.21 23.87 9.00
N LYS A 344 2.84 25.03 9.25
CA LYS A 344 3.80 25.62 8.30
C LYS A 344 5.00 24.71 8.07
N MET A 345 5.56 24.12 9.14
CA MET A 345 6.70 23.20 9.01
C MET A 345 6.31 21.92 8.27
N ILE A 346 5.11 21.38 8.52
CA ILE A 346 4.60 20.21 7.78
C ILE A 346 4.45 20.57 6.31
N SER A 347 3.86 21.70 5.97
CA SER A 347 3.70 22.13 4.57
C SER A 347 5.03 22.33 3.84
N LEU A 348 6.08 22.83 4.49
CA LEU A 348 7.37 23.12 3.87
C LEU A 348 8.31 21.90 3.79
N ASP A 349 8.35 21.08 4.83
CA ASP A 349 9.38 20.02 5.00
C ASP A 349 8.86 18.61 4.84
N THR A 350 7.53 18.38 4.68
CA THR A 350 7.01 17.03 4.64
C THR A 350 7.35 16.34 3.32
N ASP A 351 7.98 15.18 3.43
CA ASP A 351 8.16 14.26 2.32
C ASP A 351 6.99 13.26 2.30
N PHE A 352 6.26 13.20 1.21
CA PHE A 352 5.13 12.29 1.03
C PHE A 352 5.48 10.81 1.31
N ASP A 353 6.71 10.42 1.00
CA ASP A 353 7.19 9.06 1.18
C ASP A 353 7.87 8.80 2.52
N PHE A 354 8.42 9.85 3.19
CA PHE A 354 9.16 9.78 4.46
C PHE A 354 8.60 10.75 5.51
N HIS A 355 7.29 10.73 5.72
CA HIS A 355 6.55 11.74 6.50
C HIS A 355 6.71 11.66 8.02
N THR A 356 7.11 10.49 8.59
CA THR A 356 7.12 10.36 10.07
C THR A 356 8.24 11.15 10.74
N LEU A 357 9.41 11.26 10.10
CA LEU A 357 10.52 12.01 10.65
C LEU A 357 10.24 13.51 10.62
N THR A 358 9.67 14.00 9.53
CA THR A 358 9.30 15.41 9.39
C THR A 358 8.20 15.77 10.37
N LEU A 359 7.15 14.96 10.47
CA LEU A 359 6.07 15.17 11.46
C LEU A 359 6.65 15.27 12.88
N ALA A 360 7.56 14.37 13.26
CA ALA A 360 8.18 14.40 14.57
C ALA A 360 9.02 15.66 14.82
N ARG A 361 9.72 16.17 13.81
CA ARG A 361 10.49 17.42 13.90
C ARG A 361 9.58 18.64 14.00
N SER A 362 8.49 18.66 13.24
CA SER A 362 7.54 19.78 13.19
C SER A 362 6.78 19.98 14.50
N LEU A 363 6.50 18.89 15.24
CA LEU A 363 5.78 18.94 16.51
C LEU A 363 6.56 19.62 17.67
N GLY A 364 7.88 19.73 17.56
CA GLY A 364 8.72 20.29 18.59
C GLY A 364 8.63 19.55 19.94
N SER A 365 9.28 20.06 20.99
CA SER A 365 9.29 19.42 22.30
C SER A 365 7.91 19.39 22.96
N ARG A 366 7.12 20.45 22.86
CA ARG A 366 5.79 20.55 23.47
C ARG A 366 4.81 19.57 22.82
N GLY A 367 4.69 19.59 21.47
CA GLY A 367 3.80 18.66 20.76
C GLY A 367 4.21 17.20 20.95
N LEU A 368 5.51 16.91 21.02
CA LEU A 368 6.00 15.56 21.34
C LEU A 368 5.63 15.10 22.76
N ILE A 369 5.67 16.00 23.75
CA ILE A 369 5.26 15.70 25.13
C ILE A 369 3.75 15.44 25.17
N GLU A 370 2.93 16.26 24.51
CA GLU A 370 1.48 16.08 24.47
C GLU A 370 1.08 14.76 23.78
N ILE A 371 1.72 14.44 22.65
CA ILE A 371 1.53 13.15 21.98
C ILE A 371 2.04 12.00 22.84
N ALA A 372 3.18 12.14 23.51
CA ALA A 372 3.68 11.12 24.43
C ALA A 372 2.71 10.89 25.60
N ALA A 373 2.08 11.92 26.13
CA ALA A 373 1.05 11.81 27.16
C ALA A 373 -0.20 11.07 26.65
N LEU A 374 -0.64 11.35 25.41
CA LEU A 374 -1.72 10.61 24.76
C LEU A 374 -1.36 9.13 24.58
N ILE A 375 -0.13 8.85 24.14
CA ILE A 375 0.39 7.48 23.96
C ILE A 375 0.47 6.74 25.29
N ALA A 376 0.99 7.39 26.34
CA ALA A 376 1.08 6.80 27.67
C ALA A 376 -0.32 6.43 28.21
N LYS A 377 -1.29 7.28 27.99
CA LYS A 377 -2.68 7.05 28.39
C LYS A 377 -3.33 5.91 27.58
N SER A 378 -3.04 5.78 26.29
CA SER A 378 -3.52 4.67 25.44
C SER A 378 -2.81 3.36 25.77
N GLY A 379 -1.49 3.38 26.02
CA GLY A 379 -0.71 2.20 26.45
C GLY A 379 -1.12 1.64 27.79
N PHE A 380 -1.60 2.49 28.73
CA PHE A 380 -2.21 2.04 29.99
C PHE A 380 -3.51 1.24 29.79
N ARG A 381 -4.21 1.43 28.66
CA ARG A 381 -5.42 0.67 28.34
C ARG A 381 -5.14 -0.79 27.94
N GLU A 382 -3.97 -1.09 27.39
CA GLU A 382 -3.57 -2.49 27.12
C GLU A 382 -3.34 -3.29 28.41
N LEU A 383 -2.91 -2.62 29.49
CA LEU A 383 -2.71 -3.25 30.80
C LEU A 383 -4.03 -3.52 31.54
N PHE A 384 -5.12 -2.84 31.17
CA PHE A 384 -6.45 -3.02 31.74
C PHE A 384 -7.47 -3.21 30.61
N PRO A 385 -7.58 -4.41 30.00
CA PRO A 385 -8.64 -4.68 29.06
C PRO A 385 -9.97 -4.45 29.78
N ARG A 386 -10.88 -3.70 29.14
CA ARG A 386 -12.25 -3.50 29.67
C ARG A 386 -12.88 -4.88 29.84
N THR A 387 -12.75 -5.44 31.03
CA THR A 387 -13.64 -6.52 31.48
C THR A 387 -15.04 -5.97 31.38
N GLY A 388 -15.85 -6.61 30.55
CA GLY A 388 -17.25 -6.30 30.39
C GLY A 388 -17.93 -6.31 31.76
N LEU A 389 -18.13 -5.14 32.33
CA LEU A 389 -18.85 -4.94 33.56
C LEU A 389 -20.25 -4.43 33.23
N LEU A 390 -21.18 -5.40 33.42
CA LEU A 390 -22.51 -5.17 33.96
C LEU A 390 -23.47 -4.26 33.17
N ASN A 391 -24.32 -4.90 32.43
CA ASN A 391 -25.72 -4.45 32.37
C ASN A 391 -26.37 -4.73 33.74
N PRO A 392 -26.65 -3.73 34.58
CA PRO A 392 -27.63 -3.88 35.65
C PRO A 392 -28.95 -3.45 35.05
N LEU A 393 -29.87 -4.38 34.89
CA LEU A 393 -31.31 -4.18 34.88
C LEU A 393 -31.99 -5.29 34.08
N ASN A 394 -32.34 -6.38 34.77
CA ASN A 394 -33.65 -6.99 34.65
C ASN A 394 -33.80 -8.07 35.72
N SER A 395 -34.04 -7.59 36.95
CA SER A 395 -34.75 -8.37 37.96
C SER A 395 -36.19 -7.86 38.00
N THR A 396 -37.04 -8.45 37.23
CA THR A 396 -38.48 -8.40 37.54
C THR A 396 -38.96 -9.80 37.79
N ASN A 397 -39.25 -10.01 39.07
CA ASN A 397 -40.25 -10.93 39.62
C ASN A 397 -41.20 -11.56 38.57
N ASN A 398 -41.31 -12.88 38.61
CA ASN A 398 -42.63 -13.46 38.65
C ASN A 398 -42.63 -14.75 39.50
N LYS A 399 -43.22 -14.60 40.69
CA LYS A 399 -43.87 -15.71 41.39
C LYS A 399 -45.16 -16.03 40.64
N LYS A 400 -45.30 -17.21 40.18
CA LYS A 400 -46.42 -18.14 40.47
C LYS A 400 -46.14 -19.45 39.78
#